data_7489a292af66cd1f86ec0c4077c5cbc5
#
_entry.id   7489a292af66cd1f86ec0c4077c5cbc5
#
_cell.length_a   1.000
_cell.length_b   1.000
_cell.length_c   1.000
_cell.angle_alpha   90.00
_cell.angle_beta   90.00
_cell.angle_gamma   90.00
#
_symmetry.space_group_name_H-M   'P 1'
#
loop_
_entity.id
_entity.type
_entity.pdbx_description
1 polymer ?
#
loop_
_entity_poly.entity_id
_entity_poly.type
_entity_poly.pdbx_seq_one_letter_code
_entity_poly.pdbx_strand_id
1 'polypeptide(L)'
;MRKMRLILACEWVRIQTYHLHMPARPTLESRLSVRERPTRAHVMLQRWEKLVFLHWRWDAADIQRTLPPGLFADTFQGDSWLAIVPFYMRGIRPRFCPPVPGISDFFELNVRTYVHDEQGRSGVWFYSLDCDQPLAVWMARKFFHLPYQHARMQALESAPALSS
;
A
#
# COMPACT_ATOMS: atom_id res chain seq x y z
N MET A 1 -63.40 14.10 36.08
CA MET A 1 -62.81 14.57 34.80
C MET A 1 -61.35 15.00 35.05
N ARG A 2 -60.37 14.10 34.76
CA ARG A 2 -58.93 14.37 34.91
C ARG A 2 -58.41 14.93 33.59
N LYS A 3 -57.86 16.19 33.62
CA LYS A 3 -57.17 16.81 32.49
C LYS A 3 -55.78 16.16 32.33
N MET A 4 -55.56 15.52 31.23
CA MET A 4 -54.27 15.00 30.81
C MET A 4 -53.46 16.16 30.19
N ARG A 5 -52.36 16.53 30.84
CA ARG A 5 -51.41 17.50 30.30
C ARG A 5 -50.40 16.74 29.41
N LEU A 6 -50.44 17.01 28.12
CA LEU A 6 -49.41 16.56 27.16
C LEU A 6 -48.18 17.45 27.34
N ILE A 7 -47.08 16.89 27.84
CA ILE A 7 -45.78 17.54 27.83
C ILE A 7 -45.08 17.13 26.55
N LEU A 8 -45.04 18.05 25.59
CA LEU A 8 -44.18 17.93 24.42
C LEU A 8 -42.73 18.25 24.85
N ALA A 9 -41.96 17.20 25.13
CA ALA A 9 -40.52 17.31 25.23
C ALA A 9 -39.94 17.45 23.82
N CYS A 10 -39.63 18.69 23.43
CA CYS A 10 -38.85 18.97 22.22
C CYS A 10 -37.40 18.63 22.55
N GLU A 11 -36.96 17.39 22.28
CA GLU A 11 -35.56 17.07 22.33
C GLU A 11 -34.88 17.79 21.17
N TRP A 12 -34.06 18.75 21.51
CA TRP A 12 -33.13 19.38 20.60
C TRP A 12 -32.11 18.32 20.15
N VAL A 13 -32.31 17.74 19.00
CA VAL A 13 -31.28 16.99 18.30
C VAL A 13 -30.17 17.97 17.98
N ARG A 14 -29.12 17.92 18.76
CA ARG A 14 -27.88 18.66 18.51
C ARG A 14 -27.28 18.07 17.25
N ILE A 15 -27.58 18.66 16.11
CA ILE A 15 -26.87 18.37 14.87
C ILE A 15 -25.44 18.82 15.10
N GLN A 16 -24.59 17.87 15.46
CA GLN A 16 -23.17 18.06 15.49
C GLN A 16 -22.75 18.19 14.01
N THR A 17 -22.56 19.42 13.57
CA THR A 17 -21.94 19.72 12.28
C THR A 17 -20.54 19.15 12.33
N TYR A 18 -20.41 17.90 11.87
CA TYR A 18 -19.11 17.40 11.46
C TYR A 18 -18.67 18.29 10.30
N HIS A 19 -17.75 19.19 10.56
CA HIS A 19 -16.99 19.78 9.47
C HIS A 19 -16.38 18.58 8.73
N LEU A 20 -16.96 18.24 7.59
CA LEU A 20 -16.37 17.32 6.63
C LEU A 20 -15.04 17.94 6.21
N HIS A 21 -14.00 17.66 6.98
CA HIS A 21 -12.65 17.99 6.60
C HIS A 21 -12.34 17.12 5.37
N MET A 22 -12.50 17.72 4.18
CA MET A 22 -12.12 17.04 2.94
C MET A 22 -10.60 16.92 2.95
N PRO A 23 -10.06 15.70 2.82
CA PRO A 23 -8.62 15.51 2.83
C PRO A 23 -7.99 16.30 1.69
N ALA A 24 -6.82 16.85 1.93
CA ALA A 24 -6.05 17.53 0.89
C ALA A 24 -5.69 16.51 -0.20
N ARG A 25 -5.96 16.86 -1.47
CA ARG A 25 -5.52 16.00 -2.58
C ARG A 25 -4.04 16.21 -2.86
N PRO A 26 -3.30 15.14 -3.22
CA PRO A 26 -1.90 15.26 -3.59
C PRO A 26 -1.71 16.23 -4.76
N THR A 27 -0.82 17.20 -4.59
CA THR A 27 -0.36 18.07 -5.67
C THR A 27 0.65 17.33 -6.55
N LEU A 28 0.91 17.84 -7.76
CA LEU A 28 1.98 17.29 -8.60
C LEU A 28 3.33 17.36 -7.91
N GLU A 29 3.61 18.43 -7.19
CA GLU A 29 4.83 18.59 -6.40
C GLU A 29 4.96 17.51 -5.32
N SER A 30 3.91 17.27 -4.53
CA SER A 30 3.86 16.20 -3.54
C SER A 30 4.12 14.81 -4.16
N ARG A 31 3.56 14.54 -5.36
CA ARG A 31 3.80 13.29 -6.09
C ARG A 31 5.23 13.16 -6.60
N LEU A 32 5.84 14.26 -7.04
CA LEU A 32 7.20 14.27 -7.54
C LEU A 32 8.23 14.20 -6.42
N SER A 33 7.95 14.75 -5.25
CA SER A 33 8.88 14.74 -4.11
C SER A 33 9.24 13.32 -3.63
N VAL A 34 8.33 12.34 -3.80
CA VAL A 34 8.61 10.93 -3.44
C VAL A 34 9.65 10.26 -4.37
N ARG A 35 10.02 10.90 -5.49
CA ARG A 35 11.07 10.44 -6.41
C ARG A 35 12.47 10.86 -5.94
N GLU A 36 12.54 11.87 -5.08
CA GLU A 36 13.80 12.35 -4.57
C GLU A 36 14.42 11.35 -3.59
N ARG A 37 15.72 11.20 -3.69
CA ARG A 37 16.43 10.30 -2.78
C ARG A 37 16.44 10.90 -1.37
N PRO A 38 15.99 10.14 -0.33
CA PRO A 38 16.06 10.62 1.04
C PRO A 38 17.49 11.00 1.44
N THR A 39 17.63 12.10 2.18
CA THR A 39 18.92 12.56 2.72
C THR A 39 19.41 11.70 3.89
N ARG A 40 18.51 10.92 4.49
CA ARG A 40 18.84 10.00 5.59
C ARG A 40 19.68 8.82 5.10
N ALA A 41 20.60 8.36 5.95
CA ALA A 41 21.38 7.17 5.65
C ALA A 41 20.45 5.95 5.49
N HIS A 42 20.68 5.16 4.44
CA HIS A 42 19.94 3.93 4.24
C HIS A 42 20.29 2.90 5.33
N VAL A 43 19.30 2.16 5.78
CA VAL A 43 19.46 1.08 6.78
C VAL A 43 19.64 -0.28 6.11
N MET A 44 19.20 -0.42 4.86
CA MET A 44 19.17 -1.66 4.11
C MET A 44 19.54 -1.41 2.65
N LEU A 45 20.16 -2.39 2.02
CA LEU A 45 20.44 -2.45 0.59
C LEU A 45 19.66 -3.58 -0.03
N GLN A 46 19.11 -3.34 -1.21
CA GLN A 46 18.37 -4.33 -1.99
C GLN A 46 18.37 -3.95 -3.47
N ARG A 47 18.17 -4.92 -4.35
CA ARG A 47 17.98 -4.71 -5.78
C ARG A 47 16.73 -5.46 -6.22
N TRP A 48 15.93 -4.83 -7.06
CA TRP A 48 14.75 -5.44 -7.67
C TRP A 48 15.06 -5.74 -9.12
N GLU A 49 14.93 -7.00 -9.51
CA GLU A 49 15.18 -7.48 -10.86
C GLU A 49 13.91 -8.08 -11.45
N LYS A 50 13.80 -8.14 -12.77
CA LYS A 50 12.66 -8.68 -13.51
C LYS A 50 11.31 -8.10 -13.04
N LEU A 51 11.31 -6.80 -12.74
CA LEU A 51 10.18 -6.08 -12.17
C LEU A 51 9.11 -5.84 -13.23
N VAL A 52 7.88 -6.25 -12.95
CA VAL A 52 6.72 -6.03 -13.81
C VAL A 52 5.65 -5.29 -13.01
N PHE A 53 5.01 -4.30 -13.65
CA PHE A 53 3.89 -3.58 -13.07
C PHE A 53 2.63 -3.91 -13.87
N LEU A 54 1.69 -4.63 -13.23
CA LEU A 54 0.38 -4.92 -13.78
C LEU A 54 -0.65 -4.08 -13.05
N HIS A 55 -1.40 -3.24 -13.79
CA HIS A 55 -2.37 -2.33 -13.21
C HIS A 55 -3.76 -2.59 -13.76
N TRP A 56 -4.75 -2.57 -12.86
CA TRP A 56 -6.17 -2.62 -13.20
C TRP A 56 -6.87 -1.40 -12.66
N ARG A 57 -7.75 -0.85 -13.48
CA ARG A 57 -8.66 0.21 -13.11
C ARG A 57 -9.70 -0.35 -12.12
N TRP A 58 -9.99 0.43 -11.07
CA TRP A 58 -10.96 0.06 -10.06
C TRP A 58 -11.76 1.27 -9.61
N ASP A 59 -13.01 1.04 -9.16
CA ASP A 59 -13.83 2.11 -8.58
C ASP A 59 -13.18 2.66 -7.30
N ALA A 60 -13.09 3.99 -7.21
CA ALA A 60 -12.42 4.64 -6.09
C ALA A 60 -13.17 4.42 -4.76
N ALA A 61 -14.50 4.31 -4.78
CA ALA A 61 -15.30 4.06 -3.58
C ALA A 61 -15.10 2.63 -3.08
N ASP A 62 -14.89 1.66 -3.98
CA ASP A 62 -14.59 0.28 -3.61
C ASP A 62 -13.22 0.18 -2.93
N ILE A 63 -12.20 0.80 -3.51
CA ILE A 63 -10.87 0.87 -2.89
C ILE A 63 -10.97 1.59 -1.53
N GLN A 64 -11.66 2.72 -1.45
CA GLN A 64 -11.78 3.48 -0.20
C GLN A 64 -12.36 2.66 0.94
N ARG A 65 -13.34 1.79 0.69
CA ARG A 65 -13.93 0.92 1.72
C ARG A 65 -12.96 -0.10 2.31
N THR A 66 -11.86 -0.39 1.63
CA THR A 66 -10.82 -1.33 2.08
C THR A 66 -9.68 -0.68 2.84
N LEU A 67 -9.61 0.65 2.84
CA LEU A 67 -8.53 1.39 3.47
C LEU A 67 -8.81 1.65 4.95
N PRO A 68 -7.77 1.69 5.79
CA PRO A 68 -7.93 2.09 7.18
C PRO A 68 -8.25 3.60 7.29
N PRO A 69 -8.83 4.04 8.45
CA PRO A 69 -9.05 5.45 8.71
C PRO A 69 -7.78 6.29 8.55
N GLY A 70 -7.92 7.50 7.98
CA GLY A 70 -6.81 8.42 7.73
C GLY A 70 -6.07 8.20 6.41
N LEU A 71 -6.43 7.13 5.64
CA LEU A 71 -5.95 6.95 4.28
C LEU A 71 -7.09 7.10 3.27
N PHE A 72 -6.77 7.73 2.17
CA PHE A 72 -7.71 8.02 1.09
C PHE A 72 -7.20 7.45 -0.23
N ALA A 73 -8.11 6.86 -1.00
CA ALA A 73 -7.78 6.31 -2.31
C ALA A 73 -7.29 7.43 -3.24
N ASP A 74 -6.07 7.28 -3.76
CA ASP A 74 -5.56 8.19 -4.76
C ASP A 74 -6.12 7.82 -6.14
N THR A 75 -6.48 8.84 -6.93
CA THR A 75 -7.11 8.64 -8.22
C THR A 75 -6.29 9.26 -9.34
N PHE A 76 -6.29 8.59 -10.48
CA PHE A 76 -5.77 9.11 -11.72
C PHE A 76 -6.87 9.04 -12.78
N GLN A 77 -7.22 10.18 -13.38
CA GLN A 77 -8.33 10.33 -14.31
C GLN A 77 -9.70 9.89 -13.76
N GLY A 78 -9.90 10.04 -12.44
CA GLY A 78 -11.15 9.68 -11.76
C GLY A 78 -11.20 8.27 -11.19
N ASP A 79 -10.33 7.37 -11.62
CA ASP A 79 -10.28 5.97 -11.16
C ASP A 79 -9.15 5.72 -10.16
N SER A 80 -9.35 4.76 -9.27
CA SER A 80 -8.28 4.16 -8.48
C SER A 80 -7.63 2.99 -9.23
N TRP A 81 -6.46 2.60 -8.78
CA TRP A 81 -5.67 1.57 -9.46
C TRP A 81 -5.20 0.52 -8.47
N LEU A 82 -5.53 -0.72 -8.77
CA LEU A 82 -4.96 -1.89 -8.10
C LEU A 82 -3.73 -2.35 -8.88
N ALA A 83 -2.62 -2.59 -8.20
CA ALA A 83 -1.40 -3.06 -8.83
C ALA A 83 -0.96 -4.40 -8.27
N ILE A 84 -0.56 -5.30 -9.17
CA ILE A 84 0.19 -6.52 -8.85
C ILE A 84 1.59 -6.35 -9.41
N VAL A 85 2.58 -6.53 -8.55
CA VAL A 85 3.97 -6.22 -8.87
C VAL A 85 4.85 -7.39 -8.48
N PRO A 86 5.03 -8.39 -9.39
CA PRO A 86 6.00 -9.45 -9.19
C PRO A 86 7.41 -8.97 -9.53
N PHE A 87 8.39 -9.39 -8.74
CA PHE A 87 9.80 -9.12 -8.97
C PHE A 87 10.69 -10.12 -8.25
N TYR A 88 11.96 -10.08 -8.59
CA TYR A 88 12.99 -10.85 -7.93
C TYR A 88 13.82 -9.92 -7.03
N MET A 89 13.77 -10.18 -5.71
CA MET A 89 14.60 -9.48 -4.74
C MET A 89 16.01 -10.05 -4.77
N ARG A 90 17.01 -9.19 -4.88
CA ARG A 90 18.42 -9.57 -4.92
C ARG A 90 19.24 -8.87 -3.86
N GLY A 91 20.06 -9.66 -3.17
CA GLY A 91 21.09 -9.18 -2.27
C GLY A 91 20.56 -8.31 -1.14
N ILE A 92 19.33 -8.57 -0.65
CA ILE A 92 18.80 -7.83 0.48
C ILE A 92 19.68 -8.05 1.71
N ARG A 93 20.11 -6.95 2.33
CA ARG A 93 20.99 -7.01 3.50
C ARG A 93 20.95 -5.73 4.30
N PRO A 94 21.18 -5.78 5.62
CA PRO A 94 21.47 -4.59 6.40
C PRO A 94 22.71 -3.86 5.88
N ARG A 95 22.78 -2.56 6.12
CA ARG A 95 23.99 -1.79 5.83
C ARG A 95 25.18 -2.41 6.56
N PHE A 96 26.31 -2.48 5.88
CA PHE A 96 27.59 -3.06 6.36
C PHE A 96 27.62 -4.59 6.50
N CYS A 97 26.54 -5.29 6.14
CA CYS A 97 26.54 -6.75 6.09
C CYS A 97 26.68 -7.26 4.66
N PRO A 98 27.34 -8.40 4.43
CA PRO A 98 27.32 -9.08 3.14
C PRO A 98 25.95 -9.71 2.90
N PRO A 99 25.55 -9.97 1.64
CA PRO A 99 24.37 -10.77 1.36
C PRO A 99 24.60 -12.23 1.79
N VAL A 100 23.54 -12.89 2.27
CA VAL A 100 23.58 -14.27 2.73
C VAL A 100 22.96 -15.16 1.64
N PRO A 101 23.70 -16.10 1.05
CA PRO A 101 23.16 -17.03 0.04
C PRO A 101 21.93 -17.77 0.57
N GLY A 102 20.89 -17.92 -0.27
CA GLY A 102 19.64 -18.58 0.08
C GLY A 102 18.70 -17.80 1.02
N ILE A 103 19.10 -16.62 1.49
CA ILE A 103 18.28 -15.74 2.34
C ILE A 103 18.07 -14.38 1.68
N SER A 104 19.12 -13.85 1.05
CA SER A 104 19.11 -12.49 0.50
C SER A 104 18.49 -12.38 -0.89
N ASP A 105 18.14 -13.51 -1.50
CA ASP A 105 17.57 -13.61 -2.85
C ASP A 105 16.28 -14.40 -2.81
N PHE A 106 15.16 -13.83 -3.29
CA PHE A 106 13.86 -14.45 -3.28
C PHE A 106 12.87 -13.79 -4.25
N PHE A 107 11.79 -14.49 -4.55
CA PHE A 107 10.67 -13.91 -5.29
C PHE A 107 9.71 -13.19 -4.36
N GLU A 108 9.20 -12.07 -4.84
CA GLU A 108 8.18 -11.29 -4.14
C GLU A 108 7.09 -10.84 -5.12
N LEU A 109 5.86 -10.83 -4.62
CA LEU A 109 4.70 -10.31 -5.34
C LEU A 109 3.93 -9.38 -4.42
N ASN A 110 3.77 -8.13 -4.83
CA ASN A 110 3.03 -7.13 -4.08
C ASN A 110 1.65 -6.94 -4.68
N VAL A 111 0.62 -6.99 -3.83
CA VAL A 111 -0.72 -6.50 -4.18
C VAL A 111 -0.92 -5.18 -3.46
N ARG A 112 -1.08 -4.09 -4.21
CA ARG A 112 -1.09 -2.75 -3.64
C ARG A 112 -2.02 -1.80 -4.37
N THR A 113 -2.38 -0.72 -3.69
CA THR A 113 -3.06 0.43 -4.28
C THR A 113 -2.36 1.73 -3.91
N TYR A 114 -2.75 2.82 -4.55
CA TYR A 114 -2.20 4.15 -4.33
C TYR A 114 -3.11 4.92 -3.39
N VAL A 115 -2.51 5.60 -2.43
CA VAL A 115 -3.23 6.30 -1.38
C VAL A 115 -2.58 7.65 -1.08
N HIS A 116 -3.31 8.49 -0.37
CA HIS A 116 -2.75 9.67 0.28
C HIS A 116 -3.32 9.81 1.70
N ASP A 117 -2.65 10.57 2.53
CA ASP A 117 -3.15 10.91 3.86
C ASP A 117 -3.97 12.21 3.85
N GLU A 118 -4.40 12.66 5.04
CA GLU A 118 -5.15 13.90 5.23
C GLU A 118 -4.39 15.15 4.76
N GLN A 119 -3.07 15.12 4.78
CA GLN A 119 -2.20 16.20 4.36
C GLN A 119 -1.87 16.15 2.86
N GLY A 120 -2.40 15.19 2.11
CA GLY A 120 -2.13 15.03 0.68
C GLY A 120 -0.74 14.44 0.39
N ARG A 121 -0.11 13.75 1.33
CA ARG A 121 1.14 13.04 1.10
C ARG A 121 0.83 11.72 0.41
N SER A 122 1.40 11.53 -0.78
CA SER A 122 1.20 10.31 -1.56
C SER A 122 1.94 9.12 -0.97
N GLY A 123 1.35 7.93 -1.12
CA GLY A 123 1.92 6.67 -0.68
C GLY A 123 1.31 5.47 -1.37
N VAL A 124 1.67 4.29 -0.89
CA VAL A 124 1.08 3.01 -1.32
C VAL A 124 0.56 2.26 -0.11
N TRP A 125 -0.57 1.60 -0.30
CA TRP A 125 -1.13 0.66 0.66
C TRP A 125 -0.96 -0.75 0.16
N PHE A 126 -0.31 -1.62 0.94
CA PHE A 126 -0.12 -3.02 0.60
C PHE A 126 -1.24 -3.87 1.18
N TYR A 127 -1.98 -4.57 0.33
CA TYR A 127 -2.93 -5.59 0.75
C TYR A 127 -2.23 -6.89 1.09
N SER A 128 -1.20 -7.25 0.32
CA SER A 128 -0.35 -8.42 0.54
C SER A 128 1.05 -8.18 0.00
N LEU A 129 2.01 -8.80 0.66
CA LEU A 129 3.40 -8.91 0.25
C LEU A 129 3.75 -10.40 0.30
N ASP A 130 3.59 -11.09 -0.81
CA ASP A 130 3.84 -12.52 -0.90
C ASP A 130 5.30 -12.77 -1.21
N CYS A 131 5.94 -13.69 -0.47
CA CYS A 131 7.38 -13.96 -0.55
C CYS A 131 7.64 -15.44 -0.40
N ASP A 132 8.59 -16.00 -1.17
CA ASP A 132 8.94 -17.40 -1.11
C ASP A 132 10.05 -17.73 -0.09
N GLN A 133 10.56 -16.72 0.62
CA GLN A 133 11.59 -16.89 1.67
C GLN A 133 11.00 -16.78 3.09
N PRO A 134 10.83 -17.91 3.82
CA PRO A 134 10.17 -17.91 5.13
C PRO A 134 10.82 -17.02 6.19
N LEU A 135 12.16 -16.94 6.19
CA LEU A 135 12.90 -16.11 7.14
C LEU A 135 12.67 -14.61 6.87
N ALA A 136 12.63 -14.21 5.58
CA ALA A 136 12.31 -12.84 5.18
C ALA A 136 10.89 -12.46 5.64
N VAL A 137 9.91 -13.36 5.44
CA VAL A 137 8.52 -13.19 5.91
C VAL A 137 8.49 -13.00 7.43
N TRP A 138 9.17 -13.85 8.18
CA TRP A 138 9.23 -13.75 9.65
C TRP A 138 9.83 -12.42 10.11
N MET A 139 10.96 -12.02 9.54
CA MET A 139 11.63 -10.75 9.88
C MET A 139 10.76 -9.54 9.53
N ALA A 140 10.15 -9.53 8.34
CA ALA A 140 9.30 -8.44 7.89
C ALA A 140 8.07 -8.25 8.79
N ARG A 141 7.43 -9.33 9.23
CA ARG A 141 6.32 -9.28 10.17
C ARG A 141 6.76 -8.82 11.56
N LYS A 142 7.88 -9.35 12.07
CA LYS A 142 8.35 -9.11 13.43
C LYS A 142 8.87 -7.69 13.64
N PHE A 143 9.63 -7.15 12.68
CA PHE A 143 10.36 -5.89 12.84
C PHE A 143 9.74 -4.73 12.07
N PHE A 144 9.05 -5.00 10.97
CA PHE A 144 8.50 -3.93 10.11
C PHE A 144 6.97 -3.89 10.10
N HIS A 145 6.30 -4.85 10.75
CA HIS A 145 4.83 -4.95 10.82
C HIS A 145 4.15 -4.90 9.44
N LEU A 146 4.82 -5.44 8.42
CA LEU A 146 4.32 -5.49 7.06
C LEU A 146 3.48 -6.75 6.83
N PRO A 147 2.45 -6.72 5.94
CA PRO A 147 1.52 -7.82 5.70
C PRO A 147 2.13 -8.91 4.81
N TYR A 148 3.36 -9.36 5.12
CA TYR A 148 4.02 -10.43 4.39
C TYR A 148 3.34 -11.77 4.58
N GLN A 149 3.21 -12.53 3.49
CA GLN A 149 2.71 -13.90 3.46
C GLN A 149 3.77 -14.81 2.84
N HIS A 150 3.87 -16.04 3.36
CA HIS A 150 4.71 -17.04 2.70
C HIS A 150 3.94 -17.66 1.53
N ALA A 151 4.52 -17.60 0.34
CA ALA A 151 3.97 -18.19 -0.88
C ALA A 151 5.03 -18.99 -1.63
N ARG A 152 4.63 -20.05 -2.32
CA ARG A 152 5.54 -20.78 -3.23
C ARG A 152 5.51 -20.09 -4.59
N MET A 153 6.65 -19.62 -5.06
CA MET A 153 6.77 -18.94 -6.33
C MET A 153 7.85 -19.59 -7.20
N GLN A 154 7.63 -19.58 -8.52
CA GLN A 154 8.59 -20.05 -9.50
C GLN A 154 8.51 -19.13 -10.72
N ALA A 155 9.66 -18.73 -11.26
CA ALA A 155 9.71 -18.07 -12.55
C ALA A 155 10.02 -19.10 -13.63
N LEU A 156 9.14 -19.22 -14.62
CA LEU A 156 9.41 -20.00 -15.83
C LEU A 156 10.06 -19.04 -16.83
N GLU A 157 11.30 -19.31 -17.22
CA GLU A 157 11.92 -18.63 -18.35
C GLU A 157 11.38 -19.25 -19.63
N SER A 158 10.58 -18.50 -20.40
CA SER A 158 10.24 -18.90 -21.75
C SER A 158 11.51 -18.96 -22.58
N ALA A 159 11.75 -20.08 -23.28
CA ALA A 159 12.81 -20.12 -24.28
C ALA A 159 12.65 -18.93 -25.25
N PRO A 160 13.75 -18.28 -25.68
CA PRO A 160 13.65 -17.22 -26.66
C PRO A 160 12.90 -17.74 -27.87
N ALA A 161 11.85 -17.03 -28.29
CA ALA A 161 11.16 -17.34 -29.53
C ALA A 161 12.20 -17.36 -30.65
N LEU A 162 12.40 -18.55 -31.25
CA LEU A 162 13.24 -18.68 -32.43
C LEU A 162 12.64 -17.74 -33.48
N SER A 163 13.32 -16.63 -33.75
CA SER A 163 13.00 -15.78 -34.89
C SER A 163 13.23 -16.58 -36.17
N SER A 164 12.14 -16.99 -36.79
CA SER A 164 12.13 -17.49 -38.16
C SER A 164 12.33 -16.36 -39.14
#